data_54cfca04c05cf32e2a138aeb09e1d0aa
#
_entry.id   54cfca04c05cf32e2a138aeb09e1d0aa
#
_cell.length_a   1.000
_cell.length_b   1.000
_cell.length_c   1.000
_cell.angle_alpha   90.00
_cell.angle_beta   90.00
_cell.angle_gamma   90.00
#
_symmetry.space_group_name_H-M   'P 1'
#
loop_
_entity.id
_entity.type
_entity.pdbx_description
1 polymer ?
#
loop_
_entity_poly.entity_id
_entity_poly.type
_entity_poly.pdbx_seq_one_letter_code
_entity_poly.pdbx_strand_id
1 'polypeptide(L)'
;MRPMGPARPRSWCAKSRIGTHVVLPRPCTNAYLRAAFSHGNEDAVRISDMNWMQVEDYLRRDDRAVLPLGSTEQHSYLRLTVDCILPERVAADAAEPLEIPVFPVLPYGVTPYFREYPGSISLRVETHLRVVRDILDGMAHSGFRRILIVNGHGGNGAVQQFAQEWAADHAGCRVIFHNWWNAPRTWAKVQAIDPVGSHGSWMENFPWTRLPGVEVPAASRAMVDLARVRTLDPVALRAYLGDGNYGGRYQRSDEEMLALWAVAVEETRDLLTGSWGDPT
;
A
#
# COMPACT_ATOMS: atom_id res chain seq x y z
N MET A 1 9.23 -35.74 -50.28
CA MET A 1 8.56 -34.66 -49.54
C MET A 1 7.06 -34.91 -49.62
N ARG A 2 6.41 -35.33 -48.55
CA ARG A 2 4.95 -35.44 -48.47
C ARG A 2 4.46 -34.47 -47.39
N PRO A 3 3.36 -33.75 -47.57
CA PRO A 3 2.84 -32.81 -46.58
C PRO A 3 2.07 -33.55 -45.48
N MET A 4 2.29 -33.14 -44.22
CA MET A 4 1.54 -33.59 -43.04
C MET A 4 0.22 -32.81 -42.93
N GLY A 5 -0.87 -33.55 -42.78
CA GLY A 5 -2.19 -32.99 -42.57
C GLY A 5 -2.47 -32.65 -41.08
N PRO A 6 -3.52 -31.88 -40.79
CA PRO A 6 -3.79 -31.32 -39.44
C PRO A 6 -4.37 -32.35 -38.48
N ALA A 7 -3.89 -32.29 -37.23
CA ALA A 7 -4.35 -33.13 -36.12
C ALA A 7 -5.74 -32.68 -35.62
N ARG A 8 -6.62 -33.67 -35.38
CA ARG A 8 -7.98 -33.47 -34.83
C ARG A 8 -7.93 -33.41 -33.28
N PRO A 9 -8.77 -32.61 -32.61
CA PRO A 9 -8.86 -32.57 -31.17
C PRO A 9 -9.59 -33.83 -30.62
N ARG A 10 -9.05 -34.40 -29.53
CA ARG A 10 -9.68 -35.52 -28.82
C ARG A 10 -10.77 -35.00 -27.86
N SER A 11 -11.98 -35.49 -28.06
CA SER A 11 -13.09 -35.36 -27.14
C SER A 11 -12.91 -36.31 -25.94
N TRP A 12 -12.94 -35.76 -24.72
CA TRP A 12 -13.11 -36.53 -23.50
C TRP A 12 -14.57 -36.41 -23.05
N CYS A 13 -15.32 -37.50 -23.27
CA CYS A 13 -16.60 -37.71 -22.62
C CYS A 13 -16.54 -39.13 -22.02
N ALA A 14 -16.42 -39.23 -20.71
CA ALA A 14 -16.64 -40.45 -19.97
C ALA A 14 -17.70 -40.20 -18.89
N LYS A 15 -18.90 -40.71 -19.10
CA LYS A 15 -19.94 -40.83 -18.10
C LYS A 15 -19.64 -42.02 -17.21
N SER A 16 -19.52 -41.83 -15.88
CA SER A 16 -19.78 -42.89 -14.92
C SER A 16 -20.74 -42.35 -13.85
N ARG A 17 -21.94 -42.98 -13.81
CA ARG A 17 -22.89 -42.86 -12.70
C ARG A 17 -22.44 -43.81 -11.59
N ILE A 18 -22.27 -43.31 -10.37
CA ILE A 18 -22.54 -44.04 -9.13
C ILE A 18 -23.07 -43.02 -8.14
N GLY A 19 -24.30 -43.27 -7.59
CA GLY A 19 -24.95 -42.42 -6.61
C GLY A 19 -24.28 -42.54 -5.25
N THR A 20 -24.36 -41.46 -4.48
CA THR A 20 -24.76 -41.46 -3.06
C THR A 20 -24.53 -40.07 -2.48
N HIS A 21 -25.53 -39.58 -1.77
CA HIS A 21 -25.56 -38.54 -0.73
C HIS A 21 -24.50 -37.39 -0.84
N VAL A 22 -24.92 -36.28 -1.45
CA VAL A 22 -24.26 -34.99 -1.30
C VAL A 22 -24.54 -34.48 0.10
N VAL A 23 -23.60 -34.62 1.01
CA VAL A 23 -23.56 -33.85 2.26
C VAL A 23 -23.11 -32.46 1.87
N LEU A 24 -24.05 -31.51 1.85
CA LEU A 24 -23.71 -30.09 1.69
C LEU A 24 -22.89 -29.63 2.90
N PRO A 25 -21.72 -29.02 2.72
CA PRO A 25 -20.99 -28.42 3.82
C PRO A 25 -21.84 -27.31 4.42
N ARG A 26 -21.94 -27.31 5.75
CA ARG A 26 -22.58 -26.23 6.51
C ARG A 26 -21.97 -24.88 6.11
N PRO A 27 -22.74 -23.80 5.97
CA PRO A 27 -22.18 -22.49 5.67
C PRO A 27 -21.26 -22.08 6.81
N CYS A 28 -19.96 -21.93 6.52
CA CYS A 28 -19.04 -21.22 7.38
C CYS A 28 -19.57 -19.79 7.53
N THR A 29 -20.10 -19.47 8.70
CA THR A 29 -20.47 -18.10 9.09
C THR A 29 -19.19 -17.31 9.30
N ASN A 30 -18.58 -16.88 8.20
CA ASN A 30 -17.43 -15.97 8.25
C ASN A 30 -17.98 -14.55 8.45
N ALA A 31 -18.07 -14.12 9.70
CA ALA A 31 -18.50 -12.76 10.07
C ALA A 31 -17.64 -11.67 9.39
N TYR A 32 -16.40 -12.00 9.03
CA TYR A 32 -15.51 -11.12 8.28
C TYR A 32 -15.95 -10.85 6.83
N LEU A 33 -16.61 -11.81 6.18
CA LEU A 33 -17.13 -11.59 4.82
C LEU A 33 -18.43 -10.77 4.82
N ARG A 34 -19.19 -10.77 5.89
CA ARG A 34 -20.41 -9.95 5.98
C ARG A 34 -20.11 -8.48 6.25
N ALA A 35 -19.00 -8.15 6.91
CA ALA A 35 -18.57 -6.76 7.10
C ALA A 35 -18.03 -6.11 5.81
N ALA A 36 -17.61 -6.92 4.83
CA ALA A 36 -17.08 -6.42 3.55
C ALA A 36 -18.17 -6.10 2.50
N PHE A 37 -19.41 -6.50 2.71
CA PHE A 37 -20.50 -6.38 1.71
C PHE A 37 -21.78 -5.71 2.21
N SER A 38 -21.77 -5.07 3.38
CA SER A 38 -22.97 -4.44 3.96
C SER A 38 -22.81 -2.95 4.20
N HIS A 39 -22.38 -2.18 3.19
CA HIS A 39 -22.66 -0.75 3.17
C HIS A 39 -23.14 -0.40 1.78
N GLY A 40 -24.38 0.06 1.73
CA GLY A 40 -24.94 0.66 0.52
C GLY A 40 -24.11 1.89 0.15
N ASN A 41 -24.01 2.11 -1.10
CA ASN A 41 -23.13 2.97 -1.90
C ASN A 41 -23.20 4.49 -1.61
N GLU A 42 -23.52 4.95 -0.40
CA GLU A 42 -23.62 6.38 -0.07
C GLU A 42 -22.28 6.96 0.48
N ASP A 43 -21.36 6.11 0.96
CA ASP A 43 -20.08 6.54 1.58
C ASP A 43 -18.84 5.98 0.88
N ALA A 44 -18.90 5.67 -0.41
CA ALA A 44 -17.77 5.09 -1.15
C ALA A 44 -16.69 6.17 -1.38
N VAL A 45 -15.55 6.04 -0.66
CA VAL A 45 -14.39 6.91 -0.87
C VAL A 45 -13.32 6.31 -1.78
N ARG A 46 -13.33 4.99 -1.99
CA ARG A 46 -12.37 4.36 -2.90
C ARG A 46 -12.85 4.52 -4.33
N ILE A 47 -12.00 4.99 -5.21
CA ILE A 47 -12.31 5.09 -6.66
C ILE A 47 -12.73 3.72 -7.23
N SER A 48 -12.22 2.60 -6.70
CA SER A 48 -12.63 1.25 -7.08
C SER A 48 -14.12 0.95 -6.82
N ASP A 49 -14.74 1.68 -5.91
CA ASP A 49 -16.13 1.51 -5.50
C ASP A 49 -17.05 2.61 -6.08
N MET A 50 -16.49 3.53 -6.89
CA MET A 50 -17.18 4.63 -7.53
C MET A 50 -17.29 4.40 -9.05
N ASN A 51 -18.35 4.93 -9.64
CA ASN A 51 -18.44 5.14 -11.08
C ASN A 51 -18.08 6.60 -11.44
N TRP A 52 -17.87 6.87 -12.73
CA TRP A 52 -17.44 8.19 -13.18
C TRP A 52 -18.45 9.31 -12.89
N MET A 53 -19.75 9.01 -12.83
CA MET A 53 -20.80 9.99 -12.50
C MET A 53 -20.70 10.45 -11.04
N GLN A 54 -20.41 9.53 -10.13
CA GLN A 54 -20.18 9.85 -8.72
C GLN A 54 -18.92 10.71 -8.53
N VAL A 55 -17.86 10.46 -9.29
CA VAL A 55 -16.66 11.31 -9.30
C VAL A 55 -16.99 12.71 -9.86
N GLU A 56 -17.80 12.80 -10.94
CA GLU A 56 -18.25 14.09 -11.50
C GLU A 56 -19.09 14.86 -10.48
N ASP A 57 -19.99 14.21 -9.76
CA ASP A 57 -20.78 14.83 -8.70
C ASP A 57 -19.92 15.29 -7.52
N TYR A 58 -18.91 14.51 -7.14
CA TYR A 58 -17.95 14.91 -6.13
C TYR A 58 -17.19 16.20 -6.55
N LEU A 59 -16.68 16.24 -7.77
CA LEU A 59 -15.90 17.37 -8.29
C LEU A 59 -16.70 18.70 -8.42
N ARG A 60 -18.02 18.67 -8.29
CA ARG A 60 -18.84 19.89 -8.19
C ARG A 60 -18.74 20.58 -6.81
N ARG A 61 -18.30 19.86 -5.77
CA ARG A 61 -18.26 20.34 -4.38
C ARG A 61 -16.85 20.36 -3.77
N ASP A 62 -15.94 19.52 -4.28
CA ASP A 62 -14.58 19.39 -3.76
C ASP A 62 -13.62 18.92 -4.86
N ASP A 63 -12.35 19.31 -4.77
CA ASP A 63 -11.30 18.94 -5.74
C ASP A 63 -10.13 18.18 -5.10
N ARG A 64 -10.29 17.77 -3.82
CA ARG A 64 -9.29 16.97 -3.10
C ARG A 64 -9.32 15.51 -3.55
N ALA A 65 -8.16 14.86 -3.55
CA ALA A 65 -8.04 13.41 -3.70
C ALA A 65 -6.80 12.88 -3.01
N VAL A 66 -6.76 11.57 -2.76
CA VAL A 66 -5.61 10.88 -2.19
C VAL A 66 -5.06 9.87 -3.19
N LEU A 67 -3.73 9.87 -3.38
CA LEU A 67 -2.99 8.92 -4.20
C LEU A 67 -2.02 8.14 -3.30
N PRO A 68 -2.32 6.88 -2.93
CA PRO A 68 -1.38 6.04 -2.22
C PRO A 68 -0.26 5.54 -3.15
N LEU A 69 1.00 5.59 -2.67
CA LEU A 69 2.16 5.00 -3.34
C LEU A 69 2.76 3.89 -2.48
N GLY A 70 2.93 2.72 -3.06
CA GLY A 70 3.46 1.54 -2.42
C GLY A 70 4.73 1.00 -3.05
N SER A 71 5.07 -0.23 -2.65
CA SER A 71 6.08 -1.09 -3.25
C SER A 71 5.69 -2.55 -3.03
N THR A 72 6.18 -3.43 -3.89
CA THR A 72 6.12 -4.88 -3.68
C THR A 72 7.54 -5.35 -3.37
N GLU A 73 7.85 -5.56 -2.11
CA GLU A 73 9.18 -5.92 -1.63
C GLU A 73 9.15 -6.77 -0.36
N GLN A 74 10.30 -7.34 -0.01
CA GLN A 74 10.46 -8.11 1.21
C GLN A 74 10.16 -7.28 2.46
N HIS A 75 9.42 -7.85 3.40
CA HIS A 75 9.12 -7.33 4.74
C HIS A 75 9.26 -8.43 5.80
N SER A 76 10.39 -9.14 5.74
CA SER A 76 10.66 -10.25 6.67
C SER A 76 9.54 -11.31 6.64
N TYR A 77 8.80 -11.49 7.71
CA TYR A 77 7.72 -12.48 7.85
C TYR A 77 6.33 -11.96 7.42
N LEU A 78 6.27 -10.71 6.96
CA LEU A 78 5.01 -10.08 6.56
C LEU A 78 4.74 -10.26 5.07
N ARG A 79 3.60 -9.76 4.61
CA ARG A 79 3.22 -9.74 3.19
C ARG A 79 4.23 -8.92 2.38
N LEU A 80 4.54 -9.34 1.15
CA LEU A 80 5.39 -8.57 0.23
C LEU A 80 4.79 -7.19 -0.15
N THR A 81 3.50 -7.01 0.06
CA THR A 81 2.75 -5.78 -0.27
C THR A 81 2.43 -4.93 0.95
N VAL A 82 3.21 -5.03 2.04
CA VAL A 82 3.04 -4.18 3.24
C VAL A 82 2.99 -2.71 2.86
N ASP A 83 3.93 -2.27 2.03
CA ASP A 83 4.02 -0.88 1.55
C ASP A 83 2.84 -0.44 0.67
N CYS A 84 2.02 -1.37 0.19
CA CYS A 84 0.77 -1.07 -0.51
C CYS A 84 -0.40 -1.04 0.46
N ILE A 85 -0.49 -2.05 1.32
CA ILE A 85 -1.60 -2.24 2.26
C ILE A 85 -1.70 -1.07 3.24
N LEU A 86 -0.57 -0.65 3.80
CA LEU A 86 -0.56 0.38 4.84
C LEU A 86 -0.92 1.77 4.30
N PRO A 87 -0.28 2.31 3.23
CA PRO A 87 -0.65 3.63 2.71
C PRO A 87 -2.08 3.66 2.13
N GLU A 88 -2.53 2.59 1.46
CA GLU A 88 -3.90 2.53 0.95
C GLU A 88 -4.92 2.55 2.08
N ARG A 89 -4.66 1.81 3.16
CA ARG A 89 -5.57 1.73 4.29
C ARG A 89 -5.57 3.02 5.11
N VAL A 90 -4.40 3.60 5.43
CA VAL A 90 -4.35 4.86 6.20
C VAL A 90 -4.97 6.01 5.41
N ALA A 91 -4.80 6.02 4.08
CA ALA A 91 -5.45 6.97 3.19
C ALA A 91 -6.99 6.84 3.25
N ALA A 92 -7.51 5.61 3.14
CA ALA A 92 -8.94 5.35 3.19
C ALA A 92 -9.54 5.70 4.55
N ASP A 93 -8.94 5.20 5.66
CA ASP A 93 -9.44 5.47 7.01
C ASP A 93 -9.37 6.98 7.39
N ALA A 94 -8.42 7.72 6.79
CA ALA A 94 -8.31 9.17 6.97
C ALA A 94 -9.33 9.96 6.13
N ALA A 95 -9.59 9.53 4.91
CA ALA A 95 -10.42 10.22 3.92
C ALA A 95 -11.93 9.93 4.08
N GLU A 96 -12.29 8.75 4.61
CA GLU A 96 -13.69 8.30 4.74
C GLU A 96 -14.60 9.32 5.45
N PRO A 97 -14.27 9.90 6.62
CA PRO A 97 -15.15 10.86 7.28
C PRO A 97 -15.26 12.21 6.54
N LEU A 98 -14.45 12.44 5.53
CA LEU A 98 -14.40 13.65 4.70
C LEU A 98 -14.98 13.40 3.30
N GLU A 99 -15.36 12.16 3.00
CA GLU A 99 -15.85 11.70 1.70
C GLU A 99 -14.88 12.04 0.53
N ILE A 100 -13.56 12.08 0.80
CA ILE A 100 -12.53 12.41 -0.19
C ILE A 100 -12.13 11.15 -0.96
N PRO A 101 -12.15 11.16 -2.32
CA PRO A 101 -11.79 9.98 -3.11
C PRO A 101 -10.33 9.55 -2.93
N VAL A 102 -10.16 8.23 -2.75
CA VAL A 102 -8.84 7.56 -2.66
C VAL A 102 -8.63 6.72 -3.91
N PHE A 103 -7.60 7.05 -4.68
CA PHE A 103 -7.19 6.30 -5.87
C PHE A 103 -6.57 4.96 -5.49
N PRO A 104 -6.59 3.96 -6.40
CA PRO A 104 -5.89 2.70 -6.19
C PRO A 104 -4.40 2.93 -5.92
N VAL A 105 -3.82 2.15 -5.00
CA VAL A 105 -2.40 2.24 -4.70
C VAL A 105 -1.55 1.88 -5.92
N LEU A 106 -0.47 2.64 -6.17
CA LEU A 106 0.56 2.24 -7.13
C LEU A 106 1.45 1.16 -6.48
N PRO A 107 1.35 -0.13 -6.90
CA PRO A 107 1.91 -1.25 -6.13
C PRO A 107 3.39 -1.52 -6.39
N TYR A 108 4.04 -0.78 -7.27
CA TYR A 108 5.45 -0.95 -7.61
C TYR A 108 6.22 0.34 -7.41
N GLY A 109 7.19 0.30 -6.51
CA GLY A 109 8.09 1.39 -6.15
C GLY A 109 9.53 1.17 -6.62
N VAL A 110 10.45 1.90 -6.02
CA VAL A 110 11.88 1.85 -6.30
C VAL A 110 12.62 1.14 -5.18
N THR A 111 12.87 -0.16 -5.34
CA THR A 111 13.52 -1.04 -4.34
C THR A 111 14.65 -1.89 -4.94
N PRO A 112 15.63 -1.31 -5.65
CA PRO A 112 16.67 -2.09 -6.33
C PRO A 112 17.56 -2.88 -5.38
N TYR A 113 17.68 -2.45 -4.14
CA TYR A 113 18.49 -3.07 -3.10
C TYR A 113 17.90 -4.41 -2.59
N PHE A 114 16.58 -4.62 -2.73
CA PHE A 114 15.92 -5.88 -2.33
C PHE A 114 15.65 -6.87 -3.47
N ARG A 115 16.16 -6.62 -4.67
CA ARG A 115 15.90 -7.47 -5.84
C ARG A 115 16.36 -8.93 -5.68
N GLU A 116 17.26 -9.21 -4.75
CA GLU A 116 17.72 -10.58 -4.45
C GLU A 116 16.78 -11.33 -3.49
N TYR A 117 15.75 -10.66 -2.96
CA TYR A 117 14.66 -11.32 -2.25
C TYR A 117 13.55 -11.65 -3.25
N PRO A 118 13.24 -12.95 -3.48
CA PRO A 118 12.23 -13.36 -4.45
C PRO A 118 10.88 -12.69 -4.18
N GLY A 119 10.26 -12.17 -5.22
CA GLY A 119 9.00 -11.44 -5.13
C GLY A 119 9.15 -9.92 -4.96
N SER A 120 10.34 -9.42 -4.64
CA SER A 120 10.60 -7.96 -4.66
C SER A 120 10.78 -7.48 -6.10
N ILE A 121 9.97 -6.50 -6.51
CA ILE A 121 9.97 -5.96 -7.87
C ILE A 121 10.23 -4.45 -7.81
N SER A 122 11.34 -4.03 -8.41
CA SER A 122 11.72 -2.61 -8.46
C SER A 122 11.48 -2.01 -9.83
N LEU A 123 10.83 -0.86 -9.86
CA LEU A 123 10.90 0.04 -11.02
C LEU A 123 12.24 0.78 -11.04
N ARG A 124 12.62 1.30 -12.22
CA ARG A 124 13.65 2.34 -12.31
C ARG A 124 13.05 3.65 -11.81
N VAL A 125 13.86 4.51 -11.20
CA VAL A 125 13.44 5.82 -10.72
C VAL A 125 12.74 6.61 -11.83
N GLU A 126 13.35 6.65 -13.03
CA GLU A 126 12.77 7.33 -14.20
C GLU A 126 11.39 6.78 -14.58
N THR A 127 11.23 5.46 -14.61
CA THR A 127 9.94 4.82 -14.94
C THR A 127 8.89 5.14 -13.87
N HIS A 128 9.26 5.07 -12.59
CA HIS A 128 8.36 5.38 -11.49
C HIS A 128 7.88 6.83 -11.55
N LEU A 129 8.79 7.80 -11.75
CA LEU A 129 8.45 9.21 -11.88
C LEU A 129 7.56 9.49 -13.11
N ARG A 130 7.78 8.80 -14.24
CA ARG A 130 6.90 8.91 -15.41
C ARG A 130 5.49 8.40 -15.13
N VAL A 131 5.35 7.25 -14.46
CA VAL A 131 4.04 6.70 -14.07
C VAL A 131 3.32 7.66 -13.12
N VAL A 132 4.01 8.19 -12.11
CA VAL A 132 3.42 9.18 -11.18
C VAL A 132 3.01 10.45 -11.93
N ARG A 133 3.81 10.92 -12.89
CA ARG A 133 3.47 12.06 -13.75
C ARG A 133 2.16 11.82 -14.49
N ASP A 134 2.06 10.71 -15.23
CA ASP A 134 0.88 10.37 -16.03
C ASP A 134 -0.39 10.26 -15.14
N ILE A 135 -0.25 9.75 -13.92
CA ILE A 135 -1.35 9.69 -12.95
C ILE A 135 -1.76 11.10 -12.50
N LEU A 136 -0.82 11.94 -12.10
CA LEU A 136 -1.10 13.31 -11.65
C LEU A 136 -1.70 14.16 -12.79
N ASP A 137 -1.19 14.03 -14.01
CA ASP A 137 -1.73 14.68 -15.21
C ASP A 137 -3.18 14.25 -15.45
N GLY A 138 -3.47 12.95 -15.34
CA GLY A 138 -4.81 12.40 -15.46
C GLY A 138 -5.77 12.89 -14.37
N MET A 139 -5.30 12.96 -13.11
CA MET A 139 -6.08 13.51 -12.00
C MET A 139 -6.39 15.00 -12.21
N ALA A 140 -5.39 15.79 -12.60
CA ALA A 140 -5.56 17.20 -12.91
C ALA A 140 -6.50 17.44 -14.10
N HIS A 141 -6.40 16.63 -15.17
CA HIS A 141 -7.29 16.68 -16.31
C HIS A 141 -8.75 16.38 -15.91
N SER A 142 -8.94 15.43 -14.98
CA SER A 142 -10.28 15.09 -14.47
C SER A 142 -10.90 16.17 -13.58
N GLY A 143 -10.12 17.11 -13.05
CA GLY A 143 -10.62 18.20 -12.22
C GLY A 143 -10.09 18.23 -10.78
N PHE A 144 -9.34 17.21 -10.36
CA PHE A 144 -8.69 17.25 -9.04
C PHE A 144 -7.58 18.30 -9.01
N ARG A 145 -7.47 19.05 -7.93
CA ARG A 145 -6.51 20.14 -7.77
C ARG A 145 -5.66 19.99 -6.51
N ARG A 146 -6.21 19.44 -5.46
CA ARG A 146 -5.54 19.24 -4.17
C ARG A 146 -5.31 17.75 -3.95
N ILE A 147 -4.07 17.29 -4.17
CA ILE A 147 -3.72 15.86 -4.18
C ILE A 147 -2.81 15.57 -3.00
N LEU A 148 -3.24 14.70 -2.07
CA LEU A 148 -2.39 14.13 -1.03
C LEU A 148 -1.78 12.82 -1.53
N ILE A 149 -0.47 12.77 -1.70
CA ILE A 149 0.27 11.53 -1.94
C ILE A 149 0.60 10.92 -0.57
N VAL A 150 0.01 9.75 -0.27
CA VAL A 150 0.34 8.97 0.93
C VAL A 150 1.33 7.89 0.53
N ASN A 151 2.58 8.10 0.89
CA ASN A 151 3.66 7.18 0.54
C ASN A 151 3.85 6.11 1.62
N GLY A 152 3.98 4.85 1.20
CA GLY A 152 4.24 3.68 2.05
C GLY A 152 5.67 3.15 1.96
N HIS A 153 6.53 3.71 1.08
CA HIS A 153 7.82 3.12 0.76
C HIS A 153 8.96 4.15 0.71
N GLY A 154 10.05 3.86 1.45
CA GLY A 154 11.19 4.79 1.55
C GLY A 154 11.91 5.06 0.22
N GLY A 155 11.96 4.07 -0.68
CA GLY A 155 12.60 4.19 -2.00
C GLY A 155 11.87 5.12 -2.97
N ASN A 156 10.62 5.51 -2.67
CA ASN A 156 9.84 6.44 -3.48
C ASN A 156 10.19 7.92 -3.22
N GLY A 157 11.21 8.23 -2.40
CA GLY A 157 11.53 9.60 -1.98
C GLY A 157 11.76 10.61 -3.10
N ALA A 158 12.18 10.16 -4.29
CA ALA A 158 12.33 11.04 -5.46
C ALA A 158 11.01 11.70 -5.90
N VAL A 159 9.86 11.09 -5.58
CA VAL A 159 8.54 11.64 -5.90
C VAL A 159 8.28 12.94 -5.13
N GLN A 160 8.88 13.13 -3.95
CA GLN A 160 8.67 14.35 -3.16
C GLN A 160 9.11 15.62 -3.90
N GLN A 161 10.34 15.61 -4.44
CA GLN A 161 10.84 16.74 -5.23
C GLN A 161 10.11 16.85 -6.57
N PHE A 162 9.87 15.71 -7.22
CA PHE A 162 9.13 15.67 -8.46
C PHE A 162 7.71 16.25 -8.32
N ALA A 163 6.99 15.95 -7.25
CA ALA A 163 5.65 16.48 -7.01
C ALA A 163 5.62 18.00 -6.82
N GLN A 164 6.69 18.59 -6.22
CA GLN A 164 6.85 20.03 -6.11
C GLN A 164 7.10 20.68 -7.48
N GLU A 165 7.98 20.10 -8.31
CA GLU A 165 8.22 20.54 -9.70
C GLU A 165 6.93 20.46 -10.51
N TRP A 166 6.24 19.33 -10.46
CA TRP A 166 4.99 19.12 -11.17
C TRP A 166 3.93 20.16 -10.78
N ALA A 167 3.75 20.43 -9.50
CA ALA A 167 2.79 21.43 -9.01
C ALA A 167 3.15 22.86 -9.44
N ALA A 168 4.44 23.17 -9.56
CA ALA A 168 4.89 24.48 -10.07
C ALA A 168 4.51 24.70 -11.54
N ASP A 169 4.52 23.62 -12.34
CA ASP A 169 4.15 23.66 -13.75
C ASP A 169 2.63 23.57 -13.99
N HIS A 170 1.83 23.25 -12.97
CA HIS A 170 0.38 23.04 -13.06
C HIS A 170 -0.39 24.07 -12.20
N ALA A 171 -0.64 25.24 -12.79
CA ALA A 171 -1.34 26.34 -12.11
C ALA A 171 -2.66 25.88 -11.47
N GLY A 172 -2.86 26.23 -10.21
CA GLY A 172 -4.03 25.83 -9.41
C GLY A 172 -3.93 24.44 -8.77
N CYS A 173 -2.97 23.62 -9.15
CA CYS A 173 -2.73 22.33 -8.46
C CYS A 173 -1.86 22.50 -7.21
N ARG A 174 -2.13 21.68 -6.22
CA ARG A 174 -1.34 21.56 -4.98
C ARG A 174 -1.12 20.08 -4.70
N VAL A 175 0.11 19.68 -4.36
CA VAL A 175 0.45 18.32 -4.01
C VAL A 175 1.19 18.31 -2.68
N ILE A 176 0.69 17.52 -1.73
CA ILE A 176 1.36 17.24 -0.46
C ILE A 176 1.90 15.81 -0.55
N PHE A 177 3.19 15.61 -0.24
CA PHE A 177 3.81 14.30 -0.13
C PHE A 177 3.98 13.93 1.35
N HIS A 178 3.36 12.84 1.76
CA HIS A 178 3.28 12.39 3.15
C HIS A 178 3.82 10.98 3.31
N ASN A 179 4.90 10.83 4.06
CA ASN A 179 5.38 9.53 4.53
C ASN A 179 4.64 9.19 5.83
N TRP A 180 3.60 8.37 5.77
CA TRP A 180 2.74 8.11 6.92
C TRP A 180 3.48 7.55 8.12
N TRP A 181 4.49 6.66 7.90
CA TRP A 181 5.17 5.92 8.99
C TRP A 181 6.17 6.75 9.81
N ASN A 182 6.70 7.84 9.26
CA ASN A 182 7.67 8.72 9.92
C ASN A 182 7.18 10.17 10.07
N ALA A 183 5.89 10.38 9.90
CA ALA A 183 5.25 11.64 10.24
C ALA A 183 5.45 11.95 11.73
N PRO A 184 5.57 13.22 12.13
CA PRO A 184 6.04 13.58 13.46
C PRO A 184 5.29 12.93 14.63
N ARG A 185 3.95 12.92 14.61
CA ARG A 185 3.14 12.31 15.68
C ARG A 185 3.20 10.78 15.64
N THR A 186 3.12 10.21 14.46
CA THR A 186 3.22 8.76 14.23
C THR A 186 4.58 8.26 14.70
N TRP A 187 5.66 8.94 14.32
CA TRP A 187 7.00 8.56 14.76
C TRP A 187 7.20 8.72 16.26
N ALA A 188 6.68 9.79 16.87
CA ALA A 188 6.71 9.95 18.34
C ALA A 188 5.97 8.80 19.03
N LYS A 189 4.84 8.33 18.48
CA LYS A 189 4.11 7.17 19.00
C LYS A 189 4.90 5.88 18.84
N VAL A 190 5.58 5.66 17.70
CA VAL A 190 6.51 4.52 17.51
C VAL A 190 7.57 4.52 18.60
N GLN A 191 8.26 5.66 18.80
CA GLN A 191 9.32 5.78 19.80
C GLN A 191 8.83 5.59 21.25
N ALA A 192 7.57 5.94 21.51
CA ALA A 192 6.97 5.72 22.83
C ALA A 192 6.63 4.24 23.11
N ILE A 193 6.34 3.45 22.06
CA ILE A 193 6.08 2.01 22.18
C ILE A 193 7.40 1.24 22.27
N ASP A 194 8.31 1.47 21.34
CA ASP A 194 9.64 0.85 21.32
C ASP A 194 10.57 1.72 20.46
N PRO A 195 11.73 2.15 21.00
CA PRO A 195 12.68 2.99 20.26
C PRO A 195 13.30 2.27 19.05
N VAL A 196 13.18 0.94 18.95
CA VAL A 196 13.69 0.16 17.81
C VAL A 196 12.52 -0.31 16.94
N GLY A 197 11.99 0.61 16.14
CA GLY A 197 11.04 0.33 15.04
C GLY A 197 11.72 0.57 13.69
N SER A 198 11.61 -0.38 12.77
CA SER A 198 12.31 -0.33 11.48
C SER A 198 11.61 -1.14 10.39
N HIS A 199 12.18 -1.14 9.18
CA HIS A 199 11.71 -1.94 8.05
C HIS A 199 11.66 -3.45 8.40
N GLY A 200 10.55 -4.10 8.09
CA GLY A 200 10.32 -5.53 8.34
C GLY A 200 10.17 -5.88 9.82
N SER A 201 9.97 -4.90 10.70
CA SER A 201 9.83 -5.08 12.14
C SER A 201 8.37 -4.94 12.61
N TRP A 202 8.20 -4.92 13.93
CA TRP A 202 6.91 -4.78 14.60
C TRP A 202 6.11 -3.55 14.14
N MET A 203 6.76 -2.43 13.79
CA MET A 203 6.05 -1.20 13.44
C MET A 203 5.25 -1.30 12.13
N GLU A 204 5.48 -2.35 11.33
CA GLU A 204 4.73 -2.67 10.12
C GLU A 204 3.86 -3.93 10.29
N ASN A 205 3.92 -4.57 11.46
CA ASN A 205 3.22 -5.81 11.77
C ASN A 205 1.81 -5.55 12.34
N PHE A 206 0.92 -5.02 11.52
CA PHE A 206 -0.49 -4.85 11.82
C PHE A 206 -1.29 -6.15 11.56
N PRO A 207 -2.48 -6.35 12.15
CA PRO A 207 -3.29 -7.54 11.91
C PRO A 207 -3.51 -7.85 10.42
N TRP A 208 -3.61 -6.84 9.58
CA TRP A 208 -3.87 -6.97 8.13
C TRP A 208 -2.61 -7.12 7.27
N THR A 209 -1.42 -6.94 7.81
CA THR A 209 -0.14 -7.18 7.11
C THR A 209 0.42 -8.59 7.36
N ARG A 210 -0.12 -9.31 8.32
CA ARG A 210 0.30 -10.67 8.71
C ARG A 210 -0.17 -11.73 7.72
N LEU A 211 0.58 -12.83 7.64
CA LEU A 211 0.21 -14.03 6.90
C LEU A 211 -0.32 -15.08 7.89
N PRO A 212 -1.48 -15.72 7.59
CA PRO A 212 -1.97 -16.82 8.42
C PRO A 212 -0.99 -17.97 8.50
N GLY A 213 -0.76 -18.49 9.71
CA GLY A 213 0.12 -19.65 9.93
C GLY A 213 1.62 -19.38 9.84
N VAL A 214 2.03 -18.13 9.68
CA VAL A 214 3.45 -17.73 9.75
C VAL A 214 3.78 -17.31 11.18
N GLU A 215 4.67 -18.07 11.83
CA GLU A 215 5.21 -17.73 13.14
C GLU A 215 6.39 -16.76 12.99
N VAL A 216 6.44 -15.75 13.86
CA VAL A 216 7.54 -14.78 13.89
C VAL A 216 8.48 -15.07 15.06
N PRO A 217 9.79 -14.75 14.95
CA PRO A 217 10.72 -14.94 16.05
C PRO A 217 10.31 -14.15 17.31
N ALA A 218 10.40 -14.77 18.48
CA ALA A 218 10.14 -14.12 19.75
C ALA A 218 11.26 -13.15 20.16
N ALA A 219 12.49 -13.41 19.68
CA ALA A 219 13.66 -12.59 19.99
C ALA A 219 13.62 -11.25 19.23
N SER A 220 14.12 -10.20 19.88
CA SER A 220 14.38 -8.92 19.21
C SER A 220 15.71 -8.99 18.45
N ARG A 221 15.76 -8.39 17.27
CA ARG A 221 16.99 -8.23 16.50
C ARG A 221 17.65 -6.90 16.86
N ALA A 222 18.98 -6.90 17.00
CA ALA A 222 19.74 -5.65 17.10
C ALA A 222 19.58 -4.83 15.80
N MET A 223 19.50 -3.49 15.94
CA MET A 223 19.44 -2.61 14.79
C MET A 223 20.69 -2.78 13.90
N VAL A 224 20.50 -2.96 12.60
CA VAL A 224 21.59 -3.03 11.62
C VAL A 224 22.26 -1.68 11.46
N ASP A 225 23.52 -1.70 10.99
CA ASP A 225 24.21 -0.46 10.59
C ASP A 225 23.61 0.06 9.29
N LEU A 226 22.81 1.14 9.36
CA LEU A 226 22.16 1.76 8.20
C LEU A 226 23.16 2.39 7.22
N ALA A 227 24.34 2.82 7.68
CA ALA A 227 25.38 3.32 6.79
C ALA A 227 25.90 2.18 5.91
N ARG A 228 26.12 1.01 6.51
CA ARG A 228 26.49 -0.21 5.79
C ARG A 228 25.40 -0.67 4.83
N VAL A 229 24.15 -0.70 5.24
CA VAL A 229 23.00 -1.06 4.38
C VAL A 229 23.01 -0.24 3.08
N ARG A 230 23.31 1.05 3.15
CA ARG A 230 23.32 1.96 2.00
C ARG A 230 24.48 1.74 1.01
N THR A 231 25.52 0.99 1.41
CA THR A 231 26.72 0.79 0.61
C THR A 231 26.86 -0.60 0.03
N LEU A 232 26.06 -1.55 0.50
CA LEU A 232 26.08 -2.93 0.03
C LEU A 232 25.36 -3.09 -1.31
N ASP A 233 25.91 -3.92 -2.19
CA ASP A 233 25.16 -4.42 -3.34
C ASP A 233 24.04 -5.37 -2.89
N PRO A 234 23.06 -5.67 -3.75
CA PRO A 234 21.89 -6.46 -3.35
C PRO A 234 22.21 -7.86 -2.83
N VAL A 235 23.24 -8.54 -3.35
CA VAL A 235 23.65 -9.88 -2.91
C VAL A 235 24.23 -9.80 -1.50
N ALA A 236 25.16 -8.89 -1.30
CA ALA A 236 25.79 -8.65 0.00
C ALA A 236 24.76 -8.15 1.03
N LEU A 237 23.81 -7.31 0.60
CA LEU A 237 22.75 -6.82 1.47
C LEU A 237 21.83 -7.96 1.94
N ARG A 238 21.42 -8.85 1.04
CA ARG A 238 20.62 -10.03 1.42
C ARG A 238 21.37 -10.92 2.41
N ALA A 239 22.66 -11.16 2.17
CA ALA A 239 23.50 -11.94 3.08
C ALA A 239 23.64 -11.26 4.46
N TYR A 240 23.72 -9.94 4.52
CA TYR A 240 23.83 -9.16 5.75
C TYR A 240 22.52 -9.09 6.53
N LEU A 241 21.39 -8.87 5.86
CA LEU A 241 20.08 -8.75 6.49
C LEU A 241 19.46 -10.11 6.84
N GLY A 242 19.76 -11.16 6.09
CA GLY A 242 19.17 -12.48 6.30
C GLY A 242 17.67 -12.50 6.00
N ASP A 243 16.85 -12.48 7.04
CA ASP A 243 15.38 -12.49 6.94
C ASP A 243 14.76 -11.15 6.49
N GLY A 244 15.56 -10.10 6.40
CA GLY A 244 15.13 -8.79 5.90
C GLY A 244 14.72 -7.77 6.95
N ASN A 245 14.57 -8.15 8.22
CA ASN A 245 14.29 -7.21 9.31
C ASN A 245 15.54 -6.34 9.60
N TYR A 246 15.37 -5.03 9.66
CA TYR A 246 16.47 -4.10 9.98
C TYR A 246 16.78 -4.03 11.47
N GLY A 247 15.86 -4.39 12.34
CA GLY A 247 16.06 -4.39 13.79
C GLY A 247 14.75 -4.20 14.55
N GLY A 248 14.77 -4.55 15.82
CA GLY A 248 13.63 -4.52 16.71
C GLY A 248 12.93 -5.86 16.84
N ARG A 249 11.81 -5.86 17.53
CA ARG A 249 10.90 -7.00 17.62
C ARG A 249 10.20 -7.23 16.28
N TYR A 250 9.70 -8.44 16.08
CA TYR A 250 8.93 -8.77 14.87
C TYR A 250 7.44 -8.49 15.03
N GLN A 251 6.94 -8.44 16.26
CA GLN A 251 5.53 -8.22 16.56
C GLN A 251 5.35 -7.52 17.90
N ARG A 252 4.28 -6.75 18.01
CA ARG A 252 3.70 -6.17 19.22
C ARG A 252 2.25 -6.61 19.38
N SER A 253 1.62 -6.29 20.51
CA SER A 253 0.21 -6.54 20.74
C SER A 253 -0.66 -5.77 19.74
N ASP A 254 -1.84 -6.32 19.42
CA ASP A 254 -2.78 -5.64 18.52
C ASP A 254 -3.26 -4.31 19.12
N GLU A 255 -3.36 -4.22 20.44
CA GLU A 255 -3.72 -2.99 21.14
C GLU A 255 -2.70 -1.88 20.88
N GLU A 256 -1.39 -2.16 21.02
CA GLU A 256 -0.32 -1.19 20.72
C GLU A 256 -0.33 -0.78 19.24
N MET A 257 -0.53 -1.75 18.34
CA MET A 257 -0.56 -1.50 16.89
C MET A 257 -1.77 -0.67 16.47
N LEU A 258 -2.95 -0.96 17.02
CA LEU A 258 -4.15 -0.17 16.74
C LEU A 258 -4.08 1.24 17.34
N ALA A 259 -3.43 1.40 18.51
CA ALA A 259 -3.18 2.72 19.08
C ALA A 259 -2.19 3.54 18.23
N LEU A 260 -1.18 2.91 17.62
CA LEU A 260 -0.31 3.56 16.63
C LEU A 260 -1.08 3.94 15.37
N TRP A 261 -1.92 3.02 14.87
CA TRP A 261 -2.75 3.24 13.69
C TRP A 261 -3.67 4.45 13.83
N ALA A 262 -4.35 4.58 14.97
CA ALA A 262 -5.24 5.72 15.23
C ALA A 262 -4.50 7.07 15.11
N VAL A 263 -3.26 7.16 15.62
CA VAL A 263 -2.44 8.37 15.49
C VAL A 263 -2.06 8.64 14.02
N ALA A 264 -1.68 7.61 13.28
CA ALA A 264 -1.31 7.74 11.87
C ALA A 264 -2.50 8.20 11.00
N VAL A 265 -3.68 7.64 11.24
CA VAL A 265 -4.93 8.05 10.55
C VAL A 265 -5.28 9.50 10.86
N GLU A 266 -5.24 9.91 12.13
CA GLU A 266 -5.53 11.28 12.54
C GLU A 266 -4.52 12.27 11.92
N GLU A 267 -3.22 11.97 11.97
CA GLU A 267 -2.18 12.81 11.39
C GLU A 267 -2.32 12.96 9.87
N THR A 268 -2.70 11.88 9.18
CA THR A 268 -2.99 11.90 7.74
C THR A 268 -4.25 12.72 7.43
N ARG A 269 -5.31 12.59 8.25
CA ARG A 269 -6.56 13.36 8.10
C ARG A 269 -6.35 14.86 8.27
N ASP A 270 -5.50 15.27 9.20
CA ASP A 270 -5.19 16.69 9.41
C ASP A 270 -4.58 17.34 8.17
N LEU A 271 -3.82 16.59 7.35
CA LEU A 271 -3.32 17.09 6.07
C LEU A 271 -4.45 17.31 5.05
N LEU A 272 -5.51 16.52 5.11
CA LEU A 272 -6.67 16.68 4.22
C LEU A 272 -7.56 17.85 4.63
N THR A 273 -7.60 18.20 5.92
CA THR A 273 -8.41 19.29 6.48
C THR A 273 -7.64 20.59 6.65
N GLY A 274 -6.31 20.53 6.57
CA GLY A 274 -5.42 21.67 6.75
C GLY A 274 -5.42 22.64 5.56
N SER A 275 -4.67 23.73 5.71
CA SER A 275 -4.47 24.72 4.64
C SER A 275 -3.68 24.12 3.48
N TRP A 276 -4.22 24.20 2.27
CA TRP A 276 -3.57 23.84 1.03
C TRP A 276 -2.79 24.98 0.39
N GLY A 277 -2.50 26.05 1.18
CA GLY A 277 -1.79 27.23 0.69
C GLY A 277 -2.70 28.19 -0.08
N ASP A 278 -4.00 28.15 0.17
CA ASP A 278 -4.92 29.17 -0.32
C ASP A 278 -4.55 30.53 0.29
N PRO A 279 -4.53 31.63 -0.49
CA PRO A 279 -4.32 32.95 0.07
C PRO A 279 -5.45 33.27 1.06
N THR A 280 -5.07 33.55 2.31
CA THR A 280 -5.98 34.00 3.37
C THR A 280 -6.59 35.37 3.01
#